data_29235bdf937578dcf6e063cb0e121e28
#
_entry.id   29235bdf937578dcf6e063cb0e121e28
#
_cell.length_a   1.000
_cell.length_b   1.000
_cell.length_c   1.000
_cell.angle_alpha   90.00
_cell.angle_beta   90.00
_cell.angle_gamma   90.00
#
_symmetry.space_group_name_H-M   'P 1'
#
loop_
_entity.id
_entity.type
_entity.pdbx_description
1 polymer ?
#
loop_
_entity_poly.entity_id
_entity_poly.type
_entity_poly.pdbx_seq_one_letter_code
_entity_poly.pdbx_strand_id
1 'polypeptide(L)'
;MDINFLLFEQFETLDLFGPVEICGRHPDFQLHYISQNGGLVTSTQGVRIDTEPQRNMNTSGVLVIPGGAGTRTLIKEEPFLKNLRRLSEDASFVLSVCTGSALLARCGILEEKRATSNKRAFDWVVSTSDKVHWIRKARWVHDGKFYTS
;
A
#
# COMPACT_ATOMS: atom_id res chain seq x y z
N MET A 1 7.79 -17.18 -0.46
CA MET A 1 6.96 -16.14 -1.15
C MET A 1 7.45 -14.78 -0.68
N ASP A 2 7.76 -13.87 -1.61
CA ASP A 2 8.20 -12.52 -1.27
C ASP A 2 7.03 -11.64 -0.88
N ILE A 3 7.16 -10.94 0.24
CA ILE A 3 6.21 -9.94 0.74
C ILE A 3 6.92 -8.60 0.73
N ASN A 4 6.55 -7.75 -0.21
CA ASN A 4 7.19 -6.47 -0.44
C ASN A 4 6.39 -5.34 0.20
N PHE A 5 6.92 -4.72 1.24
CA PHE A 5 6.33 -3.55 1.88
C PHE A 5 6.85 -2.28 1.21
N LEU A 6 5.99 -1.61 0.43
CA LEU A 6 6.34 -0.36 -0.24
C LEU A 6 6.20 0.81 0.73
N LEU A 7 7.33 1.33 1.20
CA LEU A 7 7.40 2.41 2.17
C LEU A 7 7.70 3.76 1.53
N PHE A 8 7.25 4.80 2.17
CA PHE A 8 7.42 6.20 1.78
C PHE A 8 7.44 7.09 3.02
N GLU A 9 7.96 8.30 2.90
CA GLU A 9 7.99 9.25 4.03
C GLU A 9 6.59 9.47 4.62
N GLN A 10 6.53 9.53 5.96
CA GLN A 10 5.30 9.67 6.73
C GLN A 10 4.27 8.54 6.52
N PHE A 11 4.75 7.32 6.31
CA PHE A 11 3.88 6.14 6.40
C PHE A 11 3.39 5.94 7.86
N GLU A 12 2.25 5.29 8.04
CA GLU A 12 1.71 4.97 9.36
C GLU A 12 2.42 3.75 9.95
N THR A 13 3.03 3.89 11.11
CA THR A 13 3.86 2.85 11.74
C THR A 13 3.11 1.52 11.90
N LEU A 14 1.87 1.57 12.41
CA LEU A 14 1.09 0.36 12.67
C LEU A 14 0.71 -0.37 11.38
N ASP A 15 0.51 0.36 10.29
CA ASP A 15 0.14 -0.20 8.98
C ASP A 15 1.28 -1.05 8.38
N LEU A 16 2.52 -0.82 8.82
CA LEU A 16 3.66 -1.67 8.52
C LEU A 16 3.82 -2.79 9.55
N PHE A 17 3.94 -2.46 10.83
CA PHE A 17 4.34 -3.43 11.85
C PHE A 17 3.26 -4.46 12.15
N GLY A 18 1.98 -4.14 11.99
CA GLY A 18 0.89 -5.11 12.09
C GLY A 18 1.06 -6.27 11.10
N PRO A 19 1.07 -6.00 9.80
CA PRO A 19 1.33 -7.04 8.79
C PRO A 19 2.69 -7.72 8.93
N VAL A 20 3.75 -6.98 9.28
CA VAL A 20 5.09 -7.55 9.49
C VAL A 20 5.08 -8.60 10.58
N GLU A 21 4.45 -8.31 11.73
CA GLU A 21 4.36 -9.25 12.85
C GLU A 21 3.66 -10.56 12.44
N ILE A 22 2.60 -10.46 11.65
CA ILE A 22 1.83 -11.63 11.22
C ILE A 22 2.56 -12.41 10.12
N CYS A 23 3.01 -11.72 9.07
CA CYS A 23 3.69 -12.36 7.93
C CYS A 23 5.05 -12.95 8.34
N GLY A 24 5.79 -12.28 9.23
CA GLY A 24 7.10 -12.71 9.69
C GLY A 24 7.10 -14.01 10.49
N ARG A 25 5.94 -14.48 10.94
CA ARG A 25 5.79 -15.79 11.61
C ARG A 25 5.67 -16.97 10.64
N HIS A 26 5.45 -16.70 9.36
CA HIS A 26 5.31 -17.77 8.38
C HIS A 26 6.68 -18.14 7.78
N PRO A 27 7.12 -19.42 7.88
CA PRO A 27 8.48 -19.81 7.49
C PRO A 27 8.78 -19.66 5.98
N ASP A 28 7.75 -19.68 5.14
CA ASP A 28 7.91 -19.58 3.69
C ASP A 28 7.80 -18.14 3.16
N PHE A 29 7.63 -17.14 4.05
CA PHE A 29 7.55 -15.74 3.67
C PHE A 29 8.90 -15.06 3.88
N GLN A 30 9.33 -14.32 2.85
CA GLN A 30 10.50 -13.45 2.89
C GLN A 30 10.02 -12.00 2.85
N LEU A 31 10.31 -11.25 3.90
CA LEU A 31 9.85 -9.87 4.04
C LEU A 31 10.89 -8.90 3.49
N HIS A 32 10.47 -8.02 2.61
CA HIS A 32 11.29 -6.99 2.00
C HIS A 32 10.71 -5.60 2.29
N TYR A 33 11.55 -4.70 2.77
CA TYR A 33 11.19 -3.31 3.00
C TYR A 33 11.77 -2.49 1.87
N ILE A 34 10.92 -1.91 1.04
CA ILE A 34 11.33 -1.25 -0.19
C ILE A 34 10.81 0.18 -0.23
N SER A 35 11.57 1.06 -0.83
CA SER A 35 11.14 2.41 -1.19
C SER A 35 11.59 2.76 -2.60
N GLN A 36 11.13 3.88 -3.12
CA GLN A 36 11.43 4.27 -4.50
C GLN A 36 12.94 4.21 -4.81
N ASN A 37 13.76 4.74 -3.92
CA ASN A 37 15.22 4.87 -4.12
C ASN A 37 16.05 4.04 -3.13
N GLY A 38 15.43 3.39 -2.15
CA GLY A 38 16.12 2.79 -1.01
C GLY A 38 16.54 3.82 0.02
N GLY A 39 17.25 3.34 1.05
CA GLY A 39 17.72 4.16 2.16
C GLY A 39 16.68 4.33 3.27
N LEU A 40 16.95 5.25 4.19
CA LEU A 40 16.09 5.48 5.35
C LEU A 40 14.79 6.16 4.97
N VAL A 41 13.69 5.60 5.45
CA VAL A 41 12.33 6.15 5.35
C VAL A 41 11.78 6.30 6.77
N THR A 42 11.12 7.41 7.05
CA THR A 42 10.63 7.73 8.40
C THR A 42 9.10 7.73 8.44
N SER A 43 8.55 7.01 9.42
CA SER A 43 7.09 6.98 9.65
C SER A 43 6.56 8.30 10.24
N THR A 44 5.25 8.47 10.26
CA THR A 44 4.58 9.60 10.92
C THR A 44 4.97 9.71 12.40
N GLN A 45 5.25 8.59 13.07
CA GLN A 45 5.64 8.54 14.49
C GLN A 45 7.17 8.57 14.69
N GLY A 46 7.97 8.80 13.64
CA GLY A 46 9.41 8.94 13.74
C GLY A 46 10.21 7.64 13.73
N VAL A 47 9.60 6.50 13.44
CA VAL A 47 10.32 5.22 13.29
C VAL A 47 11.05 5.22 11.95
N ARG A 48 12.35 4.93 11.98
CA ARG A 48 13.19 4.85 10.79
C ARG A 48 13.37 3.42 10.34
N ILE A 49 13.10 3.18 9.08
CA ILE A 49 13.29 1.88 8.44
C ILE A 49 14.30 2.03 7.31
N ASP A 50 15.32 1.19 7.31
CA ASP A 50 16.23 1.07 6.18
C ASP A 50 15.57 0.23 5.09
N THR A 51 15.53 0.75 3.87
CA THR A 51 14.81 0.16 2.76
C THR A 51 15.73 -0.13 1.58
N GLU A 52 15.40 -1.18 0.84
CA GLU A 52 16.00 -1.46 -0.45
C GLU A 52 15.32 -0.64 -1.56
N PRO A 53 16.05 -0.29 -2.63
CA PRO A 53 15.42 0.37 -3.77
C PRO A 53 14.47 -0.60 -4.50
N GLN A 54 13.29 -0.11 -4.87
CA GLN A 54 12.25 -0.93 -5.52
C GLN A 54 12.69 -1.65 -6.80
N ARG A 55 13.75 -1.18 -7.49
CA ARG A 55 14.30 -1.85 -8.69
C ARG A 55 14.86 -3.24 -8.38
N ASN A 56 15.15 -3.54 -7.12
CA ASN A 56 15.69 -4.83 -6.67
C ASN A 56 14.60 -5.83 -6.25
N MET A 57 13.34 -5.40 -6.14
CA MET A 57 12.27 -6.26 -5.67
C MET A 57 11.85 -7.30 -6.71
N ASN A 58 11.42 -8.46 -6.23
CA ASN A 58 10.66 -9.41 -7.04
C ASN A 58 9.23 -8.90 -7.21
N THR A 59 8.90 -8.40 -8.40
CA THR A 59 7.59 -7.77 -8.67
C THR A 59 6.43 -8.76 -8.67
N SER A 60 6.70 -10.07 -8.85
CA SER A 60 5.64 -11.10 -8.85
C SER A 60 5.17 -11.54 -7.46
N GLY A 61 5.81 -11.04 -6.38
CA GLY A 61 5.42 -11.32 -5.00
C GLY A 61 4.13 -10.60 -4.57
N VAL A 62 3.91 -10.57 -3.27
CA VAL A 62 2.84 -9.77 -2.65
C VAL A 62 3.34 -8.34 -2.50
N LEU A 63 2.52 -7.37 -2.86
CA LEU A 63 2.78 -5.95 -2.64
C LEU A 63 1.89 -5.44 -1.50
N VAL A 64 2.49 -4.92 -0.44
CA VAL A 64 1.78 -4.33 0.71
C VAL A 64 2.04 -2.83 0.76
N ILE A 65 0.96 -2.05 0.84
CA ILE A 65 1.00 -0.58 0.80
C ILE A 65 0.37 -0.03 2.08
N PRO A 66 1.15 0.55 3.00
CA PRO A 66 0.63 1.21 4.18
C PRO A 66 -0.09 2.51 3.84
N GLY A 67 -0.84 3.02 4.80
CA GLY A 67 -1.33 4.39 4.77
C GLY A 67 -0.38 5.35 5.47
N GLY A 68 -0.92 6.46 5.90
CA GLY A 68 -0.20 7.51 6.62
C GLY A 68 -0.35 8.89 5.96
N ALA A 69 0.17 9.90 6.64
CA ALA A 69 0.07 11.29 6.16
C ALA A 69 0.73 11.50 4.78
N GLY A 70 1.79 10.74 4.47
CA GLY A 70 2.49 10.78 3.20
C GLY A 70 1.62 10.45 1.99
N THR A 71 0.52 9.70 2.15
CA THR A 71 -0.41 9.40 1.05
C THR A 71 -1.00 10.66 0.44
N ARG A 72 -1.21 11.72 1.24
CA ARG A 72 -1.80 12.99 0.77
C ARG A 72 -0.89 13.78 -0.16
N THR A 73 0.41 13.59 -0.04
CA THR A 73 1.40 14.12 -0.97
C THR A 73 1.50 13.24 -2.21
N LEU A 74 1.65 11.93 -2.00
CA LEU A 74 1.91 10.98 -3.08
C LEU A 74 0.77 10.84 -4.10
N ILE A 75 -0.49 11.07 -3.71
CA ILE A 75 -1.62 11.08 -4.67
C ILE A 75 -1.52 12.16 -5.76
N LYS A 76 -0.59 13.11 -5.62
CA LYS A 76 -0.32 14.18 -6.58
C LYS A 76 0.93 13.94 -7.41
N GLU A 77 1.69 12.90 -7.11
CA GLU A 77 2.97 12.60 -7.76
C GLU A 77 2.80 11.58 -8.87
N GLU A 78 2.56 12.05 -10.08
CA GLU A 78 2.32 11.21 -11.27
C GLU A 78 3.42 10.14 -11.50
N PRO A 79 4.73 10.42 -11.35
CA PRO A 79 5.74 9.38 -11.52
C PRO A 79 5.60 8.25 -10.51
N PHE A 80 5.28 8.56 -9.25
CA PHE A 80 5.02 7.57 -8.22
C PHE A 80 3.78 6.72 -8.55
N LEU A 81 2.67 7.37 -8.92
CA LEU A 81 1.42 6.69 -9.26
C LEU A 81 1.56 5.76 -10.47
N LYS A 82 2.25 6.21 -11.50
CA LYS A 82 2.54 5.38 -12.69
C LYS A 82 3.34 4.14 -12.32
N ASN A 83 4.35 4.31 -11.48
CA ASN A 83 5.16 3.19 -11.01
C ASN A 83 4.37 2.25 -10.10
N LEU A 84 3.57 2.78 -9.16
CA LEU A 84 2.70 1.99 -8.29
C LEU A 84 1.72 1.14 -9.11
N ARG A 85 1.13 1.72 -10.16
CA ARG A 85 0.25 0.99 -11.07
C ARG A 85 0.97 -0.22 -11.66
N ARG A 86 2.16 -0.02 -12.24
CA ARG A 86 2.96 -1.10 -12.82
C ARG A 86 3.29 -2.19 -11.80
N LEU A 87 3.78 -1.82 -10.61
CA LEU A 87 4.08 -2.77 -9.54
C LEU A 87 2.83 -3.57 -9.12
N SER A 88 1.68 -2.89 -9.07
CA SER A 88 0.40 -3.54 -8.74
C SER A 88 -0.10 -4.47 -9.85
N GLU A 89 0.18 -4.17 -11.12
CA GLU A 89 -0.15 -5.05 -12.25
C GLU A 89 0.69 -6.33 -12.21
N ASP A 90 1.98 -6.23 -11.89
CA ASP A 90 2.93 -7.35 -11.85
C ASP A 90 2.72 -8.26 -10.62
N ALA A 91 2.31 -7.71 -9.47
CA ALA A 91 2.19 -8.44 -8.21
C ALA A 91 1.12 -9.54 -8.27
N SER A 92 1.38 -10.67 -7.58
CA SER A 92 0.40 -11.75 -7.41
C SER A 92 -0.79 -11.33 -6.54
N PHE A 93 -0.52 -10.58 -5.48
CA PHE A 93 -1.52 -9.98 -4.59
C PHE A 93 -1.12 -8.56 -4.22
N VAL A 94 -2.10 -7.70 -4.06
CA VAL A 94 -1.91 -6.31 -3.64
C VAL A 94 -2.77 -6.05 -2.41
N LEU A 95 -2.12 -5.73 -1.31
CA LEU A 95 -2.75 -5.44 -0.02
C LEU A 95 -2.55 -3.97 0.31
N SER A 96 -3.61 -3.24 0.61
CA SER A 96 -3.50 -1.89 1.14
C SER A 96 -4.09 -1.79 2.54
N VAL A 97 -3.39 -1.10 3.41
CA VAL A 97 -3.84 -0.81 4.76
C VAL A 97 -4.17 0.68 4.85
N CYS A 98 -5.28 1.02 5.51
CA CYS A 98 -5.66 2.39 5.79
C CYS A 98 -5.75 3.24 4.51
N THR A 99 -5.12 4.42 4.49
CA THR A 99 -5.13 5.32 3.32
C THR A 99 -4.25 4.86 2.15
N GLY A 100 -3.57 3.71 2.25
CA GLY A 100 -2.90 3.09 1.11
C GLY A 100 -3.85 2.79 -0.06
N SER A 101 -5.13 2.53 0.22
CA SER A 101 -6.17 2.36 -0.80
C SER A 101 -6.41 3.62 -1.65
N ALA A 102 -6.15 4.82 -1.10
CA ALA A 102 -6.23 6.07 -1.88
C ALA A 102 -5.16 6.12 -2.99
N LEU A 103 -3.95 5.62 -2.71
CA LEU A 103 -2.89 5.53 -3.71
C LEU A 103 -3.27 4.58 -4.84
N LEU A 104 -3.83 3.40 -4.49
CA LEU A 104 -4.31 2.42 -5.48
C LEU A 104 -5.49 2.96 -6.30
N ALA A 105 -6.41 3.68 -5.67
CA ALA A 105 -7.53 4.31 -6.36
C ALA A 105 -7.03 5.40 -7.32
N ARG A 106 -6.11 6.24 -6.86
CA ARG A 106 -5.59 7.36 -7.64
C ARG A 106 -4.74 6.93 -8.83
N CYS A 107 -4.00 5.82 -8.72
CA CYS A 107 -3.27 5.26 -9.86
C CYS A 107 -4.16 4.47 -10.84
N GLY A 108 -5.46 4.37 -10.57
CA GLY A 108 -6.46 3.78 -11.47
C GLY A 108 -6.56 2.25 -11.43
N ILE A 109 -5.78 1.56 -10.56
CA ILE A 109 -5.77 0.09 -10.53
C ILE A 109 -7.04 -0.51 -9.87
N LEU A 110 -7.78 0.31 -9.10
CA LEU A 110 -9.04 -0.10 -8.46
C LEU A 110 -10.30 0.32 -9.26
N GLU A 111 -10.16 0.84 -10.49
CA GLU A 111 -11.33 1.20 -11.32
C GLU A 111 -12.26 -0.02 -11.48
N GLU A 112 -13.57 0.20 -11.29
CA GLU A 112 -14.64 -0.81 -11.32
C GLU A 112 -14.51 -1.94 -10.28
N LYS A 113 -13.64 -1.79 -9.28
CA LYS A 113 -13.46 -2.80 -8.22
C LYS A 113 -14.12 -2.34 -6.92
N ARG A 114 -14.48 -3.34 -6.11
CA ARG A 114 -14.94 -3.11 -4.74
C ARG A 114 -13.72 -2.88 -3.84
N ALA A 115 -13.78 -1.86 -3.00
CA ALA A 115 -12.70 -1.54 -2.08
C ALA A 115 -13.23 -0.90 -0.79
N THR A 116 -12.41 -0.87 0.23
CA THR A 116 -12.65 -0.12 1.47
C THR A 116 -11.38 0.57 1.93
N SER A 117 -11.51 1.32 3.01
CA SER A 117 -10.39 2.02 3.64
C SER A 117 -10.66 2.22 5.13
N ASN A 118 -9.72 2.80 5.83
CA ASN A 118 -9.90 3.16 7.23
C ASN A 118 -11.08 4.15 7.39
N LYS A 119 -11.81 4.04 8.50
CA LYS A 119 -13.08 4.77 8.66
C LYS A 119 -12.89 6.25 9.03
N ARG A 120 -11.77 6.61 9.64
CA ARG A 120 -11.47 8.00 10.00
C ARG A 120 -11.16 8.89 8.80
N ALA A 121 -10.52 8.33 7.77
CA ALA A 121 -10.18 9.04 6.53
C ALA A 121 -11.05 8.64 5.34
N PHE A 122 -12.12 7.88 5.56
CA PHE A 122 -12.91 7.26 4.49
C PHE A 122 -13.43 8.26 3.46
N ASP A 123 -14.00 9.39 3.92
CA ASP A 123 -14.56 10.40 3.01
C ASP A 123 -13.47 11.04 2.13
N TRP A 124 -12.29 11.27 2.70
CA TRP A 124 -11.15 11.73 1.92
C TRP A 124 -10.71 10.68 0.88
N VAL A 125 -10.62 9.41 1.28
CA VAL A 125 -10.23 8.33 0.35
C VAL A 125 -11.23 8.21 -0.79
N VAL A 126 -12.53 8.21 -0.51
CA VAL A 126 -13.58 8.17 -1.53
C VAL A 126 -13.45 9.32 -2.53
N SER A 127 -13.07 10.52 -2.06
CA SER A 127 -12.87 11.69 -2.92
C SER A 127 -11.72 11.56 -3.92
N THR A 128 -10.83 10.56 -3.76
CA THR A 128 -9.68 10.36 -4.66
C THR A 128 -10.04 9.70 -5.98
N SER A 129 -11.18 8.98 -6.04
CA SER A 129 -11.69 8.38 -7.28
C SER A 129 -13.19 8.07 -7.17
N ASP A 130 -13.95 8.50 -8.17
CA ASP A 130 -15.37 8.18 -8.35
C ASP A 130 -15.60 6.87 -9.13
N LYS A 131 -14.53 6.22 -9.58
CA LYS A 131 -14.58 4.98 -10.36
C LYS A 131 -14.44 3.70 -9.53
N VAL A 132 -14.34 3.82 -8.21
CA VAL A 132 -14.19 2.70 -7.29
C VAL A 132 -15.51 2.45 -6.56
N HIS A 133 -15.91 1.20 -6.43
CA HIS A 133 -17.10 0.81 -5.67
C HIS A 133 -16.76 0.73 -4.16
N TRP A 134 -16.81 1.87 -3.48
CA TRP A 134 -16.41 1.98 -2.08
C TRP A 134 -17.43 1.38 -1.11
N ILE A 135 -16.97 0.49 -0.23
CA ILE A 135 -17.78 -0.19 0.79
C ILE A 135 -17.41 0.31 2.19
N ARG A 136 -18.21 1.22 2.73
CA ARG A 136 -17.94 1.89 4.02
C ARG A 136 -17.95 0.93 5.21
N LYS A 137 -18.91 0.02 5.28
CA LYS A 137 -19.16 -0.80 6.48
C LYS A 137 -18.32 -2.08 6.55
N ALA A 138 -17.37 -2.28 5.65
CA ALA A 138 -16.48 -3.42 5.69
C ALA A 138 -15.19 -3.11 6.46
N ARG A 139 -14.66 -4.08 7.20
CA ARG A 139 -13.30 -3.98 7.77
C ARG A 139 -12.24 -4.18 6.70
N TRP A 140 -12.48 -5.08 5.79
CA TRP A 140 -11.67 -5.35 4.63
C TRP A 140 -12.54 -5.79 3.47
N VAL A 141 -12.08 -5.58 2.27
CA VAL A 141 -12.72 -5.98 1.01
C VAL A 141 -11.69 -6.63 0.12
N HIS A 142 -12.12 -7.68 -0.55
CA HIS A 142 -11.34 -8.39 -1.54
C HIS A 142 -12.07 -8.35 -2.89
N ASP A 143 -11.31 -8.05 -3.94
CA ASP A 143 -11.78 -8.09 -5.32
C ASP A 143 -10.61 -8.48 -6.25
N GLY A 144 -10.70 -9.67 -6.84
CA GLY A 144 -9.59 -10.26 -7.59
C GLY A 144 -8.35 -10.45 -6.72
N LYS A 145 -7.22 -9.86 -7.11
CA LYS A 145 -5.96 -9.92 -6.35
C LYS A 145 -5.79 -8.77 -5.35
N PHE A 146 -6.77 -7.87 -5.23
CA PHE A 146 -6.72 -6.68 -4.38
C PHE A 146 -7.43 -6.90 -3.06
N TYR A 147 -6.74 -6.58 -1.97
CA TYR A 147 -7.25 -6.60 -0.61
C TYR A 147 -7.08 -5.21 -0.01
N THR A 148 -8.17 -4.60 0.44
CA THR A 148 -8.17 -3.24 1.02
C THR A 148 -8.79 -3.25 2.41
N SER A 149 -8.23 -2.47 3.37
CA SER A 149 -8.72 -2.40 4.75
C SER A 149 -8.66 -0.99 5.33
#